data_b78b8b07e0082a8fc826a7177d3fb522
#
_entry.id   b78b8b07e0082a8fc826a7177d3fb522
#
_cell.length_a   1.000
_cell.length_b   1.000
_cell.length_c   1.000
_cell.angle_alpha   90.00
_cell.angle_beta   90.00
_cell.angle_gamma   90.00
#
_symmetry.space_group_name_H-M   'P 1'
#
loop_
_entity.id
_entity.type
_entity.pdbx_description
1 polymer ?
#
loop_
_entity_poly.entity_id
_entity_poly.type
_entity_poly.pdbx_seq_one_letter_code
_entity_poly.pdbx_strand_id
1 'polypeptide(L)'
;MIFAHDTEAALVSAAALVNTGGRDEEGLPNLIALDQFFRAHGWTGRREHDEAELRSVRALRPRLRRIWEVGEDEVVEIVNALLRESNALPQLVSHDGWPYHLHATPPDAPLATRMAVEAAMAFVDVVRTGELRRLRVCEYPNCGNVVVDLSKNRSKRFCEAGCGNRAAVSAYRARRAQS
;
A
#
# COMPACT_ATOMS: atom_id res chain seq x y z
N MET A 1 -1.13 11.93 -14.07
CA MET A 1 -1.47 11.67 -12.68
C MET A 1 -2.94 11.26 -12.67
N ILE A 2 -3.28 10.17 -12.02
CA ILE A 2 -4.64 9.61 -12.02
C ILE A 2 -5.37 10.09 -10.78
N PHE A 3 -4.66 10.12 -9.67
CA PHE A 3 -5.11 10.64 -8.39
C PHE A 3 -4.25 11.85 -7.97
N ALA A 4 -4.60 12.51 -6.87
CA ALA A 4 -3.72 13.47 -6.24
C ALA A 4 -2.40 12.81 -5.80
N HIS A 5 -1.32 13.59 -5.69
CA HIS A 5 0.02 13.04 -5.43
C HIS A 5 0.10 12.31 -4.08
N ASP A 6 -0.53 12.84 -3.05
CA ASP A 6 -0.63 12.21 -1.72
C ASP A 6 -1.40 10.89 -1.78
N THR A 7 -2.52 10.84 -2.52
CA THR A 7 -3.27 9.61 -2.77
C THR A 7 -2.41 8.54 -3.46
N GLU A 8 -1.66 8.90 -4.53
CA GLU A 8 -0.79 7.94 -5.23
C GLU A 8 0.32 7.43 -4.31
N ALA A 9 0.95 8.30 -3.51
CA ALA A 9 1.98 7.94 -2.55
C ALA A 9 1.46 6.99 -1.45
N ALA A 10 0.28 7.29 -0.89
CA ALA A 10 -0.36 6.48 0.13
C ALA A 10 -0.76 5.09 -0.40
N LEU A 11 -1.28 4.99 -1.64
CA LEU A 11 -1.59 3.72 -2.29
C LEU A 11 -0.35 2.86 -2.49
N VAL A 12 0.76 3.46 -2.96
CA VAL A 12 2.03 2.75 -3.14
C VAL A 12 2.58 2.27 -1.80
N SER A 13 2.56 3.11 -0.76
CA SER A 13 2.98 2.75 0.58
C SER A 13 2.13 1.62 1.17
N ALA A 14 0.80 1.68 1.02
CA ALA A 14 -0.11 0.63 1.48
C ALA A 14 0.16 -0.72 0.79
N ALA A 15 0.34 -0.73 -0.53
CA ALA A 15 0.69 -1.94 -1.27
C ALA A 15 2.07 -2.50 -0.84
N ALA A 16 3.05 -1.62 -0.66
CA ALA A 16 4.37 -2.01 -0.18
C ALA A 16 4.29 -2.63 1.23
N LEU A 17 3.52 -2.02 2.15
CA LEU A 17 3.32 -2.55 3.49
C LEU A 17 2.68 -3.94 3.45
N VAL A 18 1.62 -4.14 2.69
CA VAL A 18 0.97 -5.45 2.50
C VAL A 18 1.97 -6.47 1.98
N ASN A 19 2.80 -6.09 1.03
CA ASN A 19 3.78 -6.99 0.40
C ASN A 19 4.95 -7.35 1.31
N THR A 20 5.19 -6.62 2.41
CA THR A 20 6.15 -7.05 3.44
C THR A 20 5.72 -8.32 4.17
N GLY A 21 4.43 -8.67 4.15
CA GLY A 21 3.89 -9.94 4.66
C GLY A 21 3.87 -11.05 3.61
N GLY A 22 4.86 -11.10 2.72
CA GLY A 22 4.96 -12.05 1.62
C GLY A 22 5.02 -13.52 2.08
N ARG A 23 4.94 -14.45 1.09
CA ARG A 23 4.87 -15.90 1.37
C ARG A 23 6.19 -16.48 1.85
N ASP A 24 7.32 -15.94 1.36
CA ASP A 24 8.61 -16.59 1.50
C ASP A 24 9.43 -16.03 2.67
N GLU A 25 9.33 -14.71 2.93
CA GLU A 25 10.09 -14.05 3.99
C GLU A 25 9.28 -12.91 4.63
N GLU A 26 9.50 -12.70 5.94
CA GLU A 26 8.98 -11.54 6.66
C GLU A 26 9.78 -10.29 6.28
N GLY A 27 9.17 -9.38 5.54
CA GLY A 27 9.81 -8.16 5.06
C GLY A 27 10.05 -7.09 6.13
N LEU A 28 9.39 -7.20 7.29
CA LEU A 28 9.63 -6.36 8.46
C LEU A 28 10.09 -7.23 9.66
N PRO A 29 11.23 -7.93 9.59
CA PRO A 29 11.62 -8.89 10.63
C PRO A 29 11.99 -8.23 11.98
N ASN A 30 12.32 -6.94 11.99
CA ASN A 30 12.75 -6.20 13.17
C ASN A 30 12.54 -4.69 13.01
N LEU A 31 12.88 -3.92 14.04
CA LEU A 31 12.76 -2.45 14.07
C LEU A 31 13.61 -1.75 13.01
N ILE A 32 14.78 -2.31 12.68
CA ILE A 32 15.67 -1.73 11.65
C ILE A 32 14.96 -1.78 10.29
N ALA A 33 14.32 -2.90 9.96
CA ALA A 33 13.55 -3.02 8.72
C ALA A 33 12.33 -2.09 8.69
N LEU A 34 11.66 -1.90 9.84
CA LEU A 34 10.57 -0.94 9.95
C LEU A 34 11.07 0.50 9.76
N ASP A 35 12.25 0.85 10.31
CA ASP A 35 12.86 2.17 10.10
C ASP A 35 13.25 2.41 8.64
N GLN A 36 13.75 1.38 7.97
CA GLN A 36 14.05 1.45 6.53
C GLN A 36 12.77 1.66 5.72
N PHE A 37 11.71 0.92 6.02
CA PHE A 37 10.39 1.07 5.38
C PHE A 37 9.84 2.48 5.59
N PHE A 38 9.85 2.99 6.81
CA PHE A 38 9.40 4.32 7.19
C PHE A 38 10.08 5.40 6.32
N ARG A 39 11.43 5.36 6.23
CA ARG A 39 12.19 6.32 5.42
C ARG A 39 11.95 6.17 3.92
N ALA A 40 11.91 4.93 3.43
CA ALA A 40 11.75 4.64 2.01
C ALA A 40 10.41 5.14 1.45
N HIS A 41 9.38 5.22 2.30
CA HIS A 41 8.05 5.68 1.92
C HIS A 41 7.73 7.12 2.40
N GLY A 42 8.75 7.87 2.82
CA GLY A 42 8.61 9.29 3.18
C GLY A 42 7.72 9.55 4.40
N TRP A 43 7.55 8.55 5.28
CA TRP A 43 6.80 8.72 6.51
C TRP A 43 7.49 9.72 7.45
N THR A 44 6.72 10.56 8.12
CA THR A 44 7.17 11.55 9.10
C THR A 44 6.38 11.40 10.41
N GLY A 45 6.70 12.23 11.42
CA GLY A 45 6.00 12.24 12.70
C GLY A 45 6.55 11.22 13.71
N ARG A 46 5.81 11.05 14.80
CA ARG A 46 6.25 10.28 15.98
C ARG A 46 6.51 8.81 15.66
N ARG A 47 7.55 8.27 16.29
CA ARG A 47 7.91 6.86 16.33
C ARG A 47 8.15 6.41 17.77
N GLU A 48 7.68 5.23 18.13
CA GLU A 48 7.93 4.62 19.44
C GLU A 48 9.26 3.83 19.45
N HIS A 49 9.69 3.32 18.28
CA HIS A 49 10.89 2.49 18.12
C HIS A 49 10.90 1.25 19.01
N ASP A 50 9.74 0.61 19.21
CA ASP A 50 9.60 -0.56 20.04
C ASP A 50 8.90 -1.73 19.34
N GLU A 51 8.93 -2.90 19.95
CA GLU A 51 8.29 -4.11 19.43
C GLU A 51 6.76 -4.02 19.36
N ALA A 52 6.12 -3.16 20.17
CA ALA A 52 4.68 -2.96 20.12
C ALA A 52 4.28 -2.20 18.85
N GLU A 53 5.05 -1.18 18.46
CA GLU A 53 4.88 -0.46 17.21
C GLU A 53 5.06 -1.41 16.01
N LEU A 54 6.12 -2.23 16.00
CA LEU A 54 6.36 -3.21 14.95
C LEU A 54 5.21 -4.21 14.83
N ARG A 55 4.73 -4.77 15.93
CA ARG A 55 3.57 -5.67 15.95
C ARG A 55 2.31 -5.00 15.41
N SER A 56 2.06 -3.75 15.80
CA SER A 56 0.88 -2.99 15.35
C SER A 56 0.90 -2.73 13.85
N VAL A 57 2.06 -2.37 13.30
CA VAL A 57 2.24 -2.19 11.85
C VAL A 57 2.06 -3.50 11.09
N ARG A 58 2.63 -4.61 11.60
CA ARG A 58 2.42 -5.94 11.00
C ARG A 58 0.95 -6.37 11.03
N ALA A 59 0.24 -6.10 12.13
CA ALA A 59 -1.17 -6.45 12.28
C ALA A 59 -2.10 -5.71 11.30
N LEU A 60 -1.69 -4.57 10.77
CA LEU A 60 -2.44 -3.82 9.76
C LEU A 60 -2.44 -4.52 8.39
N ARG A 61 -1.38 -5.25 8.05
CA ARG A 61 -1.19 -5.87 6.72
C ARG A 61 -2.35 -6.76 6.25
N PRO A 62 -2.82 -7.76 7.01
CA PRO A 62 -3.91 -8.62 6.57
C PRO A 62 -5.22 -7.84 6.36
N ARG A 63 -5.46 -6.79 7.16
CA ARG A 63 -6.65 -5.96 7.03
C ARG A 63 -6.61 -5.13 5.74
N LEU A 64 -5.47 -4.50 5.43
CA LEU A 64 -5.29 -3.77 4.18
C LEU A 64 -5.34 -4.72 2.98
N ARG A 65 -4.74 -5.92 3.08
CA ARG A 65 -4.72 -6.90 2.00
C ARG A 65 -6.13 -7.26 1.52
N ARG A 66 -7.09 -7.36 2.42
CA ARG A 66 -8.49 -7.65 2.08
C ARG A 66 -9.05 -6.70 1.02
N ILE A 67 -8.61 -5.45 0.98
CA ILE A 67 -9.06 -4.44 0.01
C ILE A 67 -8.75 -4.85 -1.45
N TRP A 68 -7.70 -5.65 -1.67
CA TRP A 68 -7.36 -6.20 -2.99
C TRP A 68 -8.10 -7.49 -3.35
N GLU A 69 -8.82 -8.08 -2.40
CA GLU A 69 -9.36 -9.44 -2.50
C GLU A 69 -10.89 -9.49 -2.53
N VAL A 70 -11.55 -8.37 -2.20
CA VAL A 70 -13.00 -8.32 -2.00
C VAL A 70 -13.69 -7.37 -2.97
N GLY A 71 -15.03 -7.42 -3.00
CA GLY A 71 -15.86 -6.53 -3.80
C GLY A 71 -15.99 -5.13 -3.20
N GLU A 72 -16.54 -4.20 -3.98
CA GLU A 72 -16.64 -2.78 -3.64
C GLU A 72 -17.33 -2.52 -2.31
N ASP A 73 -18.47 -3.16 -2.04
CA ASP A 73 -19.22 -2.96 -0.79
C ASP A 73 -18.37 -3.31 0.44
N GLU A 74 -17.63 -4.43 0.40
CA GLU A 74 -16.76 -4.84 1.50
C GLU A 74 -15.53 -3.93 1.60
N VAL A 75 -14.99 -3.43 0.49
CA VAL A 75 -13.94 -2.39 0.51
C VAL A 75 -14.42 -1.16 1.26
N VAL A 76 -15.63 -0.68 0.96
CA VAL A 76 -16.24 0.48 1.63
C VAL A 76 -16.39 0.23 3.14
N GLU A 77 -16.83 -0.97 3.54
CA GLU A 77 -16.94 -1.33 4.96
C GLU A 77 -15.58 -1.31 5.67
N ILE A 78 -14.54 -1.90 5.05
CA ILE A 78 -13.18 -1.92 5.61
C ILE A 78 -12.63 -0.50 5.73
N VAL A 79 -12.75 0.32 4.70
CA VAL A 79 -12.26 1.71 4.67
C VAL A 79 -12.97 2.54 5.76
N ASN A 80 -14.29 2.47 5.82
CA ASN A 80 -15.07 3.19 6.82
C ASN A 80 -14.74 2.74 8.26
N ALA A 81 -14.46 1.44 8.47
CA ALA A 81 -14.04 0.94 9.76
C ALA A 81 -12.67 1.49 10.17
N LEU A 82 -11.68 1.51 9.24
CA LEU A 82 -10.35 2.09 9.49
C LEU A 82 -10.45 3.57 9.90
N LEU A 83 -11.28 4.36 9.20
CA LEU A 83 -11.47 5.77 9.51
C LEU A 83 -12.15 6.00 10.87
N ARG A 84 -13.23 5.26 11.16
CA ARG A 84 -13.97 5.39 12.44
C ARG A 84 -13.13 4.99 13.64
N GLU A 85 -12.46 3.85 13.60
CA GLU A 85 -11.63 3.33 14.69
C GLU A 85 -10.47 4.27 15.04
N SER A 86 -10.00 5.01 14.04
CA SER A 86 -8.91 5.96 14.19
C SER A 86 -9.39 7.38 14.53
N ASN A 87 -10.70 7.62 14.64
CA ASN A 87 -11.28 8.96 14.76
C ASN A 87 -10.71 9.94 13.73
N ALA A 88 -10.63 9.51 12.47
CA ALA A 88 -10.02 10.29 11.40
C ALA A 88 -10.76 11.60 11.15
N LEU A 89 -10.03 12.72 11.22
CA LEU A 89 -10.55 14.09 11.03
C LEU A 89 -9.77 14.77 9.90
N PRO A 90 -10.20 14.66 8.64
CA PRO A 90 -9.48 15.22 7.50
C PRO A 90 -9.28 16.73 7.60
N GLN A 91 -8.04 17.17 7.41
CA GLN A 91 -7.63 18.57 7.39
C GLN A 91 -6.63 18.81 6.27
N LEU A 92 -6.69 19.99 5.67
CA LEU A 92 -5.68 20.45 4.71
C LEU A 92 -4.45 20.97 5.47
N VAL A 93 -3.30 20.40 5.17
CA VAL A 93 -2.00 20.80 5.73
C VAL A 93 -0.98 21.04 4.62
N SER A 94 0.07 21.80 4.94
CA SER A 94 1.22 22.01 4.07
C SER A 94 2.47 22.00 4.95
N HIS A 95 3.41 21.10 4.66
CA HIS A 95 4.68 20.97 5.38
C HIS A 95 5.74 20.34 4.47
N ASP A 96 7.00 20.40 4.87
CA ASP A 96 8.15 19.77 4.18
C ASP A 96 8.27 20.16 2.68
N GLY A 97 7.78 21.34 2.30
CA GLY A 97 7.77 21.80 0.90
C GLY A 97 6.68 21.20 0.02
N TRP A 98 5.76 20.42 0.58
CA TRP A 98 4.62 19.88 -0.14
C TRP A 98 3.49 20.92 -0.25
N PRO A 99 2.76 20.95 -1.38
CA PRO A 99 1.54 21.74 -1.49
C PRO A 99 0.48 21.24 -0.50
N TYR A 100 -0.64 21.96 -0.40
CA TYR A 100 -1.75 21.51 0.45
C TYR A 100 -2.18 20.08 0.10
N HIS A 101 -2.21 19.22 1.11
CA HIS A 101 -2.64 17.84 1.04
C HIS A 101 -3.44 17.46 2.30
N LEU A 102 -4.09 16.28 2.27
CA LEU A 102 -4.96 15.86 3.36
C LEU A 102 -4.18 15.01 4.38
N HIS A 103 -4.26 15.42 5.65
CA HIS A 103 -4.01 14.56 6.80
C HIS A 103 -5.28 14.39 7.62
N ALA A 104 -5.48 13.22 8.17
CA ALA A 104 -6.67 12.94 8.97
C ALA A 104 -6.34 12.38 10.37
N THR A 105 -5.07 12.44 10.75
CA THR A 105 -4.55 12.11 12.09
C THR A 105 -3.53 13.13 12.54
N PRO A 106 -3.39 13.38 13.86
CA PRO A 106 -2.29 14.18 14.38
C PRO A 106 -0.93 13.50 14.12
N PRO A 107 0.16 14.27 13.99
CA PRO A 107 1.50 13.73 13.69
C PRO A 107 2.09 12.88 14.84
N ASP A 108 1.56 12.99 16.03
CA ASP A 108 1.90 12.22 17.23
C ASP A 108 1.03 10.97 17.43
N ALA A 109 0.05 10.71 16.56
CA ALA A 109 -0.68 9.46 16.59
C ALA A 109 0.25 8.26 16.33
N PRO A 110 -0.07 7.06 16.89
CA PRO A 110 0.72 5.84 16.66
C PRO A 110 0.94 5.57 15.16
N LEU A 111 2.14 5.11 14.78
CA LEU A 111 2.50 4.88 13.39
C LEU A 111 1.49 4.04 12.63
N ALA A 112 1.05 2.91 13.19
CA ALA A 112 0.07 2.03 12.56
C ALA A 112 -1.27 2.74 12.31
N THR A 113 -1.71 3.61 13.22
CA THR A 113 -2.93 4.43 13.05
C THR A 113 -2.77 5.41 11.89
N ARG A 114 -1.64 6.11 11.81
CA ARG A 114 -1.37 7.03 10.69
C ARG A 114 -1.34 6.29 9.36
N MET A 115 -0.64 5.15 9.28
CA MET A 115 -0.60 4.30 8.08
C MET A 115 -2.00 3.79 7.67
N ALA A 116 -2.81 3.39 8.65
CA ALA A 116 -4.17 2.92 8.39
C ALA A 116 -5.06 4.02 7.80
N VAL A 117 -4.98 5.22 8.37
CA VAL A 117 -5.82 6.35 7.96
C VAL A 117 -5.39 6.90 6.59
N GLU A 118 -4.10 7.07 6.35
CA GLU A 118 -3.63 7.53 5.03
C GLU A 118 -3.98 6.52 3.92
N ALA A 119 -3.80 5.23 4.19
CA ALA A 119 -4.26 4.20 3.27
C ALA A 119 -5.78 4.28 3.03
N ALA A 120 -6.58 4.39 4.11
CA ALA A 120 -8.03 4.49 4.02
C ALA A 120 -8.49 5.72 3.20
N MET A 121 -7.88 6.89 3.43
CA MET A 121 -8.16 8.11 2.67
C MET A 121 -7.86 7.91 1.17
N ALA A 122 -6.75 7.29 0.84
CA ALA A 122 -6.40 6.99 -0.54
C ALA A 122 -7.39 5.99 -1.19
N PHE A 123 -7.85 4.98 -0.45
CA PHE A 123 -8.89 4.07 -0.96
C PHE A 123 -10.27 4.74 -1.10
N VAL A 124 -10.59 5.76 -0.31
CA VAL A 124 -11.79 6.61 -0.55
C VAL A 124 -11.74 7.18 -1.97
N ASP A 125 -10.60 7.72 -2.40
CA ASP A 125 -10.47 8.28 -3.75
C ASP A 125 -10.59 7.20 -4.84
N VAL A 126 -10.00 6.01 -4.61
CA VAL A 126 -10.12 4.87 -5.54
C VAL A 126 -11.58 4.46 -5.74
N VAL A 127 -12.35 4.34 -4.65
CA VAL A 127 -13.79 3.97 -4.69
C VAL A 127 -14.58 5.08 -5.39
N ARG A 128 -14.42 6.33 -4.97
CA ARG A 128 -15.18 7.47 -5.50
C ARG A 128 -14.97 7.71 -7.01
N THR A 129 -13.79 7.37 -7.50
CA THR A 129 -13.46 7.49 -8.93
C THR A 129 -13.77 6.24 -9.75
N GLY A 130 -14.29 5.17 -9.13
CA GLY A 130 -14.60 3.91 -9.80
C GLY A 130 -13.36 3.16 -10.31
N GLU A 131 -12.20 3.33 -9.64
CA GLU A 131 -10.91 2.81 -10.10
C GLU A 131 -10.42 1.58 -9.32
N LEU A 132 -11.31 0.85 -8.63
CA LEU A 132 -10.97 -0.39 -7.89
C LEU A 132 -10.23 -1.43 -8.75
N ARG A 133 -10.49 -1.47 -10.05
CA ARG A 133 -9.77 -2.32 -11.03
C ARG A 133 -8.25 -2.04 -11.13
N ARG A 134 -7.75 -0.97 -10.51
CA ARG A 134 -6.31 -0.68 -10.39
C ARG A 134 -5.67 -1.41 -9.24
N LEU A 135 -6.46 -1.93 -8.32
CA LEU A 135 -6.01 -2.78 -7.24
C LEU A 135 -5.96 -4.22 -7.74
N ARG A 136 -4.77 -4.75 -7.96
CA ARG A 136 -4.56 -6.04 -8.62
C ARG A 136 -3.64 -6.94 -7.79
N VAL A 137 -3.72 -8.22 -8.03
CA VAL A 137 -2.71 -9.17 -7.55
C VAL A 137 -1.70 -9.42 -8.69
N CYS A 138 -0.43 -9.57 -8.36
CA CYS A 138 0.63 -9.83 -9.31
C CYS A 138 0.34 -11.10 -10.13
N GLU A 139 0.38 -10.99 -11.46
CA GLU A 139 0.07 -12.10 -12.38
C GLU A 139 1.21 -13.12 -12.52
N TYR A 140 2.37 -12.90 -11.86
CA TYR A 140 3.44 -13.90 -11.89
C TYR A 140 3.05 -15.11 -11.04
N PRO A 141 3.18 -16.34 -11.57
CA PRO A 141 2.79 -17.56 -10.86
C PRO A 141 3.36 -17.62 -9.43
N ASN A 142 2.50 -17.90 -8.46
CA ASN A 142 2.84 -18.07 -7.04
C ASN A 142 3.40 -16.81 -6.33
N CYS A 143 3.37 -15.61 -6.95
CA CYS A 143 3.86 -14.39 -6.31
C CYS A 143 2.96 -13.93 -5.16
N GLY A 144 1.66 -13.75 -5.43
CA GLY A 144 0.67 -13.31 -4.42
C GLY A 144 0.82 -11.86 -3.94
N ASN A 145 1.80 -11.08 -4.40
CA ASN A 145 1.93 -9.68 -4.04
C ASN A 145 0.80 -8.84 -4.63
N VAL A 146 0.38 -7.81 -3.90
CA VAL A 146 -0.59 -6.83 -4.39
C VAL A 146 0.09 -5.76 -5.25
N VAL A 147 -0.68 -5.19 -6.16
CA VAL A 147 -0.21 -4.18 -7.13
C VAL A 147 -1.20 -3.02 -7.16
N VAL A 148 -0.69 -1.81 -7.17
CA VAL A 148 -1.46 -0.62 -7.57
C VAL A 148 -1.02 -0.23 -8.98
N ASP A 149 -1.98 -0.20 -9.90
CA ASP A 149 -1.74 0.14 -11.30
C ASP A 149 -1.99 1.64 -11.53
N LEU A 150 -0.96 2.44 -11.40
CA LEU A 150 -0.96 3.88 -11.68
C LEU A 150 -0.61 4.19 -13.14
N SER A 151 -0.52 3.18 -14.02
CA SER A 151 -0.25 3.40 -15.43
C SER A 151 -1.47 4.01 -16.14
N LYS A 152 -1.22 4.85 -17.16
CA LYS A 152 -2.28 5.50 -17.94
C LYS A 152 -3.25 4.49 -18.56
N ASN A 153 -2.74 3.37 -19.02
CA ASN A 153 -3.52 2.37 -19.79
C ASN A 153 -3.94 1.17 -18.92
N ARG A 154 -3.78 1.23 -17.60
CA ARG A 154 -4.06 0.12 -16.67
C ARG A 154 -3.37 -1.19 -17.09
N SER A 155 -2.08 -1.09 -17.42
CA SER A 155 -1.31 -2.20 -18.02
C SER A 155 -0.31 -2.84 -17.05
N LYS A 156 -0.18 -2.36 -15.82
CA LYS A 156 0.73 -2.93 -14.81
C LYS A 156 0.21 -4.27 -14.31
N ARG A 157 0.93 -5.33 -14.62
CA ARG A 157 0.55 -6.72 -14.32
C ARG A 157 1.37 -7.34 -13.19
N PHE A 158 2.56 -6.81 -12.93
CA PHE A 158 3.55 -7.40 -12.05
C PHE A 158 3.93 -6.43 -10.93
N CYS A 159 4.26 -6.98 -9.77
CA CYS A 159 4.78 -6.23 -8.63
C CYS A 159 6.24 -5.79 -8.85
N GLU A 160 6.75 -4.96 -7.94
CA GLU A 160 8.12 -4.40 -7.98
C GLU A 160 9.21 -5.43 -7.62
N ALA A 161 8.85 -6.64 -7.15
CA ALA A 161 9.81 -7.69 -6.79
C ALA A 161 10.43 -8.42 -8.00
N GLY A 162 10.56 -7.77 -9.15
CA GLY A 162 11.20 -8.33 -10.34
C GLY A 162 10.37 -9.36 -11.11
N CYS A 163 9.09 -9.52 -10.78
CA CYS A 163 8.21 -10.49 -11.44
C CYS A 163 8.05 -10.27 -12.94
N GLY A 164 8.05 -9.00 -13.39
CA GLY A 164 7.99 -8.67 -14.82
C GLY A 164 9.19 -9.21 -15.59
N ASN A 165 10.39 -9.05 -15.05
CA ASN A 165 11.62 -9.59 -15.67
C ASN A 165 11.59 -11.12 -15.68
N ARG A 166 11.18 -11.76 -14.57
CA ARG A 166 11.04 -13.23 -14.51
C ARG A 166 10.06 -13.75 -15.55
N ALA A 167 8.92 -13.10 -15.73
CA ALA A 167 7.93 -13.45 -16.74
C ALA A 167 8.49 -13.32 -18.15
N ALA A 168 9.21 -12.23 -18.47
CA ALA A 168 9.83 -12.03 -19.77
C ALA A 168 10.88 -13.10 -20.10
N VAL A 169 11.73 -13.44 -19.13
CA VAL A 169 12.75 -14.51 -19.28
C VAL A 169 12.08 -15.86 -19.49
N SER A 170 11.02 -16.18 -18.74
CA SER A 170 10.26 -17.42 -18.87
C SER A 170 9.65 -17.54 -20.28
N ALA A 171 8.99 -16.48 -20.76
CA ALA A 171 8.42 -16.45 -22.10
C ALA A 171 9.46 -16.58 -23.21
N TYR A 172 10.64 -15.96 -23.05
CA TYR A 172 11.74 -16.10 -24.00
C TYR A 172 12.26 -17.55 -24.09
N ARG A 173 12.47 -18.19 -22.92
CA ARG A 173 12.92 -19.60 -22.87
C ARG A 173 11.89 -20.55 -23.49
N ALA A 174 10.61 -20.35 -23.24
CA ALA A 174 9.53 -21.15 -23.82
C ALA A 174 9.52 -21.07 -25.36
N ARG A 175 9.69 -19.84 -25.94
CA ARG A 175 9.76 -19.68 -27.40
C ARG A 175 10.97 -20.40 -28.00
N ARG A 176 12.15 -20.34 -27.35
CA ARG A 176 13.35 -21.03 -27.84
C ARG A 176 13.24 -22.56 -27.77
N ALA A 177 12.48 -23.10 -26.85
CA ALA A 177 12.27 -24.54 -26.73
C ALA A 177 11.30 -25.11 -27.80
N GLN A 178 10.56 -24.26 -28.50
CA GLN A 178 9.61 -24.61 -29.55
C GLN A 178 10.18 -24.39 -30.96
N SER A 179 11.37 -23.83 -31.06
CA SER A 179 12.14 -23.62 -32.31
C SER A 179 13.23 -24.67 -32.49
#